data_c62c74aed394bb9b559d6677c25250aa
#
_entry.id   c62c74aed394bb9b559d6677c25250aa
#
_cell.length_a   1.000
_cell.length_b   1.000
_cell.length_c   1.000
_cell.angle_alpha   90.00
_cell.angle_beta   90.00
_cell.angle_gamma   90.00
#
_symmetry.space_group_name_H-M   'P 1'
#
loop_
_entity.id
_entity.type
_entity.pdbx_description
1 polymer ?
#
loop_
_entity_poly.entity_id
_entity_poly.type
_entity_poly.pdbx_seq_one_letter_code
_entity_poly.pdbx_strand_id
1 'polypeptide(L)'
;MPQSVKGEFGPGIKSLIITLNHVANVSEPKIHEFLKNIGVHISKATISRILTKDIDIFHQEKAEIFLEGLKATPYQQIDDTGARVNGVNYYTQILCNLYYAAYFTVPNKNRETILDVLLCGKEKTYCFNEEAFDLMKTFNVSQRWIEKLSSLKNKIFSDEEMRRKLDCIFLHGRKTTKKKVLEAGAIAAYHQMTNIPVVTTLLSDDARQFRQIAYHHALCWIHDGRNYKKLRPVVPYHREKLEAFLDRYWDFYGELCKFRIKPDSEVAEQLSIKFDQLFSTKTGYEQLDERIAKTKENKEQLLKVLILPEIPLHNNAAELAARAKVRKRDVSLQTITEEGTKANDTFMTIIQTAKKLGVSAYQYICDRVSSIFEMPSLAQIIREKSSVSGN
;
A
#
# COMPACT_ATOMS: atom_id res chain seq x y z
N MET A 1 44.17 11.93 2.57
CA MET A 1 42.89 11.21 2.62
C MET A 1 42.57 10.72 1.21
N PRO A 2 42.02 9.51 1.03
CA PRO A 2 41.57 9.08 -0.28
C PRO A 2 40.54 10.08 -0.83
N GLN A 3 40.57 10.34 -2.14
CA GLN A 3 39.68 11.30 -2.80
C GLN A 3 38.19 11.00 -2.63
N SER A 4 37.83 9.75 -2.19
CA SER A 4 36.46 9.31 -1.95
C SER A 4 35.87 9.75 -0.59
N VAL A 5 36.66 10.34 0.31
CA VAL A 5 36.19 10.74 1.64
C VAL A 5 35.80 12.21 1.65
N LYS A 6 34.50 12.49 1.49
CA LYS A 6 33.93 13.82 1.73
C LYS A 6 33.53 13.95 3.19
N GLY A 7 34.20 14.82 3.94
CA GLY A 7 33.97 15.09 5.35
C GLY A 7 34.78 14.18 6.29
N GLU A 8 34.45 14.22 7.59
CA GLU A 8 35.20 13.58 8.67
C GLU A 8 35.07 12.05 8.70
N PHE A 9 33.95 11.51 8.20
CA PHE A 9 33.62 10.07 8.21
C PHE A 9 33.48 9.51 6.80
N GLY A 10 34.21 8.43 6.53
CA GLY A 10 34.17 7.74 5.23
C GLY A 10 32.86 6.95 5.00
N PRO A 11 32.69 6.42 3.77
CA PRO A 11 31.46 5.72 3.38
C PRO A 11 31.16 4.48 4.22
N GLY A 12 32.17 3.76 4.72
CA GLY A 12 31.96 2.59 5.56
C GLY A 12 31.21 2.89 6.86
N ILE A 13 31.60 3.96 7.59
CA ILE A 13 30.89 4.39 8.80
C ILE A 13 29.50 4.89 8.49
N LYS A 14 29.31 5.67 7.41
CA LYS A 14 27.99 6.15 6.98
C LYS A 14 27.06 4.97 6.68
N SER A 15 27.53 4.00 5.90
CA SER A 15 26.77 2.79 5.55
C SER A 15 26.44 1.93 6.76
N LEU A 16 27.38 1.80 7.71
CA LEU A 16 27.16 1.08 8.96
C LEU A 16 26.06 1.75 9.79
N ILE A 17 26.07 3.08 9.94
CA ILE A 17 25.05 3.84 10.67
C ILE A 17 23.65 3.63 10.03
N ILE A 18 23.55 3.78 8.71
CA ILE A 18 22.28 3.60 7.98
C ILE A 18 21.80 2.16 8.17
N THR A 19 22.67 1.18 8.04
CA THR A 19 22.31 -0.25 8.18
C THR A 19 21.89 -0.58 9.61
N LEU A 20 22.63 -0.14 10.63
CA LEU A 20 22.24 -0.36 12.02
C LEU A 20 20.87 0.25 12.31
N ASN A 21 20.60 1.45 11.82
CA ASN A 21 19.33 2.13 12.06
C ASN A 21 18.16 1.46 11.32
N HIS A 22 18.30 1.15 10.03
CA HIS A 22 17.17 0.76 9.19
C HIS A 22 17.07 -0.75 8.92
N VAL A 23 18.16 -1.52 8.98
CA VAL A 23 18.13 -2.99 8.84
C VAL A 23 18.02 -3.66 10.21
N ALA A 24 18.87 -3.26 11.15
CA ALA A 24 18.90 -3.83 12.51
C ALA A 24 17.93 -3.15 13.49
N ASN A 25 17.25 -2.07 13.09
CA ASN A 25 16.35 -1.26 13.92
C ASN A 25 16.99 -0.71 15.20
N VAL A 26 18.28 -0.39 15.17
CA VAL A 26 18.97 0.21 16.33
C VAL A 26 18.63 1.70 16.39
N SER A 27 18.26 2.21 17.58
CA SER A 27 17.99 3.63 17.77
C SER A 27 19.26 4.49 17.68
N GLU A 28 19.13 5.76 17.27
CA GLU A 28 20.28 6.69 17.17
C GLU A 28 21.12 6.77 18.46
N PRO A 29 20.52 6.85 19.68
CA PRO A 29 21.31 6.80 20.91
C PRO A 29 22.13 5.53 21.09
N LYS A 30 21.57 4.38 20.69
CA LYS A 30 22.28 3.08 20.77
C LYS A 30 23.36 2.94 19.71
N ILE A 31 23.17 3.49 18.53
CA ILE A 31 24.22 3.58 17.50
C ILE A 31 25.38 4.43 18.01
N HIS A 32 25.10 5.57 18.64
CA HIS A 32 26.13 6.43 19.23
C HIS A 32 26.92 5.69 20.32
N GLU A 33 26.24 4.99 21.24
CA GLU A 33 26.86 4.18 22.29
C GLU A 33 27.74 3.07 21.70
N PHE A 34 27.23 2.33 20.71
CA PHE A 34 27.94 1.27 20.02
C PHE A 34 29.22 1.79 19.35
N LEU A 35 29.13 2.88 18.56
CA LEU A 35 30.29 3.46 17.89
C LEU A 35 31.34 3.94 18.87
N LYS A 36 30.93 4.58 19.97
CA LYS A 36 31.85 4.99 21.06
C LYS A 36 32.59 3.78 21.68
N ASN A 37 31.89 2.67 21.92
CA ASN A 37 32.46 1.47 22.49
C ASN A 37 33.54 0.81 21.62
N ILE A 38 33.41 0.97 20.29
CA ILE A 38 34.43 0.47 19.35
C ILE A 38 35.46 1.53 18.97
N GLY A 39 35.55 2.63 19.73
CA GLY A 39 36.56 3.69 19.56
C GLY A 39 36.27 4.72 18.47
N VAL A 40 35.03 4.73 17.90
CA VAL A 40 34.63 5.73 16.93
C VAL A 40 33.92 6.90 17.62
N HIS A 41 34.63 8.04 17.70
CA HIS A 41 34.12 9.26 18.34
C HIS A 41 33.31 10.09 17.32
N ILE A 42 31.99 10.01 17.40
CA ILE A 42 31.06 10.72 16.53
C ILE A 42 29.96 11.39 17.38
N SER A 43 29.53 12.59 17.01
CA SER A 43 28.43 13.27 17.71
C SER A 43 27.06 12.69 17.36
N LYS A 44 26.10 12.78 18.28
CA LYS A 44 24.71 12.40 18.01
C LYS A 44 24.12 13.19 16.82
N ALA A 45 24.45 14.49 16.73
CA ALA A 45 24.02 15.34 15.63
C ALA A 45 24.58 14.86 14.27
N THR A 46 25.83 14.37 14.24
CA THR A 46 26.41 13.82 13.01
C THR A 46 25.72 12.52 12.59
N ILE A 47 25.37 11.65 13.54
CA ILE A 47 24.58 10.42 13.26
C ILE A 47 23.24 10.80 12.64
N SER A 48 22.49 11.71 13.28
CA SER A 48 21.19 12.16 12.76
C SER A 48 21.33 12.81 11.38
N ARG A 49 22.39 13.61 11.14
CA ARG A 49 22.65 14.19 9.82
C ARG A 49 22.92 13.13 8.75
N ILE A 50 23.70 12.10 9.05
CA ILE A 50 23.96 10.98 8.12
C ILE A 50 22.66 10.27 7.73
N LEU A 51 21.71 10.17 8.66
CA LEU A 51 20.43 9.50 8.45
C LEU A 51 19.40 10.36 7.71
N THR A 52 19.57 11.69 7.68
CA THR A 52 18.50 12.61 7.20
C THR A 52 18.95 13.64 6.18
N LYS A 53 20.26 13.89 6.00
CA LYS A 53 20.78 14.92 5.10
C LYS A 53 21.67 14.30 4.04
N ASP A 54 21.80 15.01 2.90
CA ASP A 54 22.64 14.61 1.76
C ASP A 54 22.26 13.21 1.21
N ILE A 55 20.96 12.89 1.19
CA ILE A 55 20.41 11.59 0.78
C ILE A 55 19.49 11.69 -0.45
N ASP A 56 19.64 12.74 -1.26
CA ASP A 56 18.81 12.98 -2.44
C ASP A 56 18.88 11.83 -3.45
N ILE A 57 20.04 11.22 -3.60
CA ILE A 57 20.23 10.04 -4.43
C ILE A 57 19.30 8.88 -4.00
N PHE A 58 19.14 8.67 -2.70
CA PHE A 58 18.24 7.65 -2.18
C PHE A 58 16.76 8.04 -2.34
N HIS A 59 16.43 9.33 -2.26
CA HIS A 59 15.08 9.82 -2.55
C HIS A 59 14.70 9.59 -4.00
N GLN A 60 15.61 9.89 -4.93
CA GLN A 60 15.43 9.60 -6.35
C GLN A 60 15.28 8.11 -6.60
N GLU A 61 16.12 7.29 -6.00
CA GLU A 61 16.04 5.84 -6.12
C GLU A 61 14.72 5.27 -5.59
N LYS A 62 14.20 5.80 -4.47
CA LYS A 62 12.86 5.45 -3.99
C LYS A 62 11.79 5.72 -5.04
N ALA A 63 11.85 6.87 -5.70
CA ALA A 63 10.89 7.25 -6.73
C ALA A 63 10.97 6.30 -7.95
N GLU A 64 12.18 5.93 -8.37
CA GLU A 64 12.42 4.99 -9.47
C GLU A 64 11.93 3.57 -9.12
N ILE A 65 12.24 3.08 -7.89
CA ILE A 65 11.71 1.81 -7.38
C ILE A 65 10.18 1.79 -7.43
N PHE A 66 9.54 2.88 -7.01
CA PHE A 66 8.10 2.95 -6.99
C PHE A 66 7.51 2.91 -8.40
N LEU A 67 8.03 3.72 -9.33
CA LEU A 67 7.57 3.74 -10.72
C LEU A 67 7.74 2.39 -11.42
N GLU A 68 8.91 1.75 -11.31
CA GLU A 68 9.15 0.45 -11.92
C GLU A 68 8.37 -0.66 -11.18
N GLY A 69 8.23 -0.54 -9.88
CA GLY A 69 7.43 -1.46 -9.08
C GLY A 69 5.94 -1.47 -9.47
N LEU A 70 5.36 -0.29 -9.77
CA LEU A 70 3.97 -0.18 -10.24
C LEU A 70 3.75 -0.86 -11.60
N LYS A 71 4.78 -0.90 -12.47
CA LYS A 71 4.73 -1.55 -13.79
C LYS A 71 4.96 -3.06 -13.74
N ALA A 72 5.60 -3.55 -12.68
CA ALA A 72 6.17 -4.89 -12.62
C ALA A 72 5.14 -6.02 -12.51
N THR A 73 3.89 -5.73 -12.15
CA THR A 73 2.80 -6.72 -12.06
C THR A 73 1.46 -6.07 -12.42
N PRO A 74 0.48 -6.84 -12.91
CA PRO A 74 -0.86 -6.33 -13.23
C PRO A 74 -1.69 -5.96 -11.99
N TYR A 75 -1.16 -6.18 -10.78
CA TYR A 75 -1.82 -5.86 -9.52
C TYR A 75 -0.84 -5.20 -8.54
N GLN A 76 -1.39 -4.47 -7.59
CA GLN A 76 -0.66 -3.97 -6.43
C GLN A 76 -1.34 -4.43 -5.14
N GLN A 77 -0.57 -4.59 -4.08
CA GLN A 77 -1.06 -4.82 -2.73
C GLN A 77 -0.88 -3.54 -1.91
N ILE A 78 -1.88 -3.22 -1.10
CA ILE A 78 -1.84 -2.06 -0.22
C ILE A 78 -2.25 -2.42 1.20
N ASP A 79 -1.60 -1.79 2.17
CA ASP A 79 -1.95 -1.83 3.59
C ASP A 79 -1.59 -0.50 4.24
N ASP A 80 -2.12 -0.20 5.41
CA ASP A 80 -1.73 0.96 6.21
C ASP A 80 -1.39 0.60 7.65
N THR A 81 -0.51 1.35 8.28
CA THR A 81 -0.23 1.24 9.70
C THR A 81 -0.10 2.62 10.33
N GLY A 82 -0.46 2.73 11.62
CA GLY A 82 -0.29 3.97 12.36
C GLY A 82 1.19 4.40 12.44
N ALA A 83 1.43 5.70 12.37
CA ALA A 83 2.71 6.35 12.58
C ALA A 83 2.54 7.57 13.47
N ARG A 84 3.65 8.12 13.99
CA ARG A 84 3.66 9.39 14.70
C ARG A 84 4.76 10.29 14.15
N VAL A 85 4.41 11.56 13.96
CA VAL A 85 5.33 12.61 13.54
C VAL A 85 5.18 13.77 14.51
N ASN A 86 6.23 14.10 15.24
CA ASN A 86 6.24 15.17 16.25
C ASN A 86 5.02 15.14 17.19
N GLY A 87 4.72 13.96 17.76
CA GLY A 87 3.57 13.77 18.68
C GLY A 87 2.21 13.67 18.01
N VAL A 88 2.08 13.96 16.72
CA VAL A 88 0.82 13.91 15.96
C VAL A 88 0.63 12.54 15.30
N ASN A 89 -0.61 12.06 15.26
CA ASN A 89 -0.94 10.80 14.60
C ASN A 89 -0.87 10.96 13.07
N TYR A 90 -0.11 10.08 12.46
CA TYR A 90 0.05 9.91 11.02
C TYR A 90 -0.21 8.45 10.65
N TYR A 91 -0.17 8.14 9.36
CA TYR A 91 -0.33 6.79 8.82
C TYR A 91 0.75 6.53 7.80
N THR A 92 1.37 5.36 7.84
CA THR A 92 2.25 4.92 6.75
C THR A 92 1.43 4.02 5.83
N GLN A 93 1.26 4.46 4.60
CA GLN A 93 0.72 3.64 3.50
C GLN A 93 1.84 2.83 2.89
N ILE A 94 1.58 1.56 2.64
CA ILE A 94 2.51 0.63 2.04
C ILE A 94 1.91 0.09 0.75
N LEU A 95 2.58 0.35 -0.37
CA LEU A 95 2.27 -0.28 -1.65
C LEU A 95 3.38 -1.27 -1.99
N CYS A 96 3.00 -2.45 -2.43
CA CYS A 96 3.97 -3.48 -2.76
C CYS A 96 3.42 -4.51 -3.76
N ASN A 97 4.34 -5.29 -4.32
CA ASN A 97 4.05 -6.54 -5.01
C ASN A 97 5.19 -7.55 -4.75
N LEU A 98 5.41 -8.50 -5.62
CA LEU A 98 6.49 -9.49 -5.48
C LEU A 98 7.88 -8.85 -5.45
N TYR A 99 8.08 -7.74 -6.15
CA TYR A 99 9.40 -7.17 -6.45
C TYR A 99 9.79 -5.99 -5.57
N TYR A 100 8.83 -5.25 -5.01
CA TYR A 100 9.12 -4.05 -4.23
C TYR A 100 8.20 -3.87 -3.02
N ALA A 101 8.58 -2.96 -2.12
CA ALA A 101 7.71 -2.42 -1.08
C ALA A 101 8.04 -0.95 -0.85
N ALA A 102 7.10 -0.06 -1.10
CA ALA A 102 7.26 1.39 -0.94
C ALA A 102 6.43 1.92 0.24
N TYR A 103 7.02 2.84 1.00
CA TYR A 103 6.48 3.40 2.23
C TYR A 103 6.26 4.90 2.09
N PHE A 104 5.07 5.35 2.52
CA PHE A 104 4.67 6.76 2.46
C PHE A 104 3.95 7.13 3.75
N THR A 105 4.59 7.92 4.60
CA THR A 105 3.99 8.41 5.84
C THR A 105 3.25 9.72 5.58
N VAL A 106 1.94 9.70 5.80
CA VAL A 106 0.97 10.73 5.40
C VAL A 106 0.04 11.08 6.56
N PRO A 107 -0.53 12.30 6.59
CA PRO A 107 -1.34 12.75 7.71
C PRO A 107 -2.70 12.04 7.82
N ASN A 108 -3.22 11.50 6.74
CA ASN A 108 -4.52 10.86 6.69
C ASN A 108 -4.48 9.54 5.92
N LYS A 109 -5.44 8.65 6.17
CA LYS A 109 -5.64 7.41 5.44
C LYS A 109 -6.95 7.42 4.63
N ASN A 110 -7.21 8.49 3.91
CA ASN A 110 -8.37 8.62 3.03
C ASN A 110 -7.98 8.39 1.56
N ARG A 111 -8.97 8.30 0.66
CA ARG A 111 -8.74 8.08 -0.78
C ARG A 111 -7.90 9.18 -1.43
N GLU A 112 -8.13 10.44 -1.06
CA GLU A 112 -7.35 11.56 -1.61
C GLU A 112 -5.85 11.39 -1.34
N THR A 113 -5.49 10.99 -0.12
CA THR A 113 -4.09 10.78 0.27
C THR A 113 -3.48 9.56 -0.42
N ILE A 114 -4.27 8.50 -0.66
CA ILE A 114 -3.80 7.34 -1.43
C ILE A 114 -3.54 7.75 -2.87
N LEU A 115 -4.42 8.55 -3.47
CA LEU A 115 -4.21 9.10 -4.81
C LEU A 115 -2.97 10.00 -4.88
N ASP A 116 -2.70 10.84 -3.87
CA ASP A 116 -1.48 11.65 -3.79
C ASP A 116 -0.21 10.79 -3.87
N VAL A 117 -0.22 9.62 -3.24
CA VAL A 117 0.87 8.64 -3.33
C VAL A 117 0.96 8.04 -4.74
N LEU A 118 -0.17 7.60 -5.30
CA LEU A 118 -0.23 6.95 -6.63
C LEU A 118 0.10 7.90 -7.77
N LEU A 119 -0.07 9.19 -7.59
CA LEU A 119 0.31 10.23 -8.56
C LEU A 119 1.83 10.38 -8.77
N CYS A 120 2.65 9.68 -7.97
CA CYS A 120 4.12 9.67 -8.15
C CYS A 120 4.74 11.08 -8.21
N GLY A 121 4.22 12.01 -7.40
CA GLY A 121 4.67 13.42 -7.37
C GLY A 121 4.09 14.31 -8.45
N LYS A 122 3.14 13.82 -9.27
CA LYS A 122 2.38 14.66 -10.19
C LYS A 122 1.29 15.44 -9.46
N GLU A 123 0.92 16.58 -10.00
CA GLU A 123 -0.17 17.39 -9.47
C GLU A 123 -1.51 16.67 -9.59
N LYS A 124 -2.31 16.76 -8.53
CA LYS A 124 -3.66 16.23 -8.51
C LYS A 124 -4.59 17.11 -9.34
N THR A 125 -5.32 16.47 -10.25
CA THR A 125 -6.36 17.10 -11.06
C THR A 125 -7.70 16.38 -10.83
N TYR A 126 -8.77 17.00 -11.28
CA TYR A 126 -10.14 16.47 -11.15
C TYR A 126 -10.80 16.44 -12.53
N CYS A 127 -11.26 15.27 -12.94
CA CYS A 127 -11.99 15.09 -14.21
C CYS A 127 -13.45 14.73 -13.92
N PHE A 128 -14.37 15.32 -14.69
CA PHE A 128 -15.81 15.07 -14.58
C PHE A 128 -16.34 14.36 -15.84
N ASN A 129 -15.80 13.17 -16.10
CA ASN A 129 -16.28 12.26 -17.15
C ASN A 129 -17.41 11.36 -16.64
N GLU A 130 -17.90 10.41 -17.45
CA GLU A 130 -18.96 9.46 -17.07
C GLU A 130 -18.56 8.67 -15.81
N GLU A 131 -17.31 8.22 -15.73
CA GLU A 131 -16.79 7.49 -14.57
C GLU A 131 -16.92 8.29 -13.27
N ALA A 132 -16.56 9.59 -13.28
CA ALA A 132 -16.70 10.45 -12.11
C ALA A 132 -18.15 10.52 -11.63
N PHE A 133 -19.10 10.61 -12.55
CA PHE A 133 -20.52 10.64 -12.20
C PHE A 133 -21.03 9.30 -11.67
N ASP A 134 -20.55 8.17 -12.19
CA ASP A 134 -20.88 6.84 -11.67
C ASP A 134 -20.27 6.60 -10.29
N LEU A 135 -19.04 7.05 -10.07
CA LEU A 135 -18.41 7.04 -8.75
C LEU A 135 -19.18 7.91 -7.74
N MET A 136 -19.71 9.07 -8.15
CA MET A 136 -20.55 9.88 -7.28
C MET A 136 -21.84 9.14 -6.86
N LYS A 137 -22.47 8.39 -7.75
CA LYS A 137 -23.63 7.53 -7.43
C LYS A 137 -23.21 6.44 -6.42
N THR A 138 -22.11 5.75 -6.69
CA THR A 138 -21.53 4.71 -5.82
C THR A 138 -21.21 5.26 -4.41
N PHE A 139 -20.73 6.49 -4.33
CA PHE A 139 -20.47 7.18 -3.06
C PHE A 139 -21.72 7.77 -2.41
N ASN A 140 -22.91 7.49 -2.97
CA ASN A 140 -24.19 8.03 -2.48
C ASN A 140 -24.18 9.57 -2.41
N VAL A 141 -23.77 10.22 -3.48
CA VAL A 141 -24.06 11.63 -3.74
C VAL A 141 -25.47 11.72 -4.28
N SER A 142 -26.33 12.57 -3.71
CA SER A 142 -27.72 12.64 -4.13
C SER A 142 -27.86 13.15 -5.58
N GLN A 143 -28.84 12.65 -6.31
CA GLN A 143 -29.12 12.96 -7.70
C GLN A 143 -29.21 14.47 -7.98
N ARG A 144 -29.83 15.23 -7.09
CA ARG A 144 -29.90 16.70 -7.15
C ARG A 144 -28.53 17.37 -7.30
N TRP A 145 -27.49 16.82 -6.61
CA TRP A 145 -26.14 17.40 -6.67
C TRP A 145 -25.39 16.92 -7.92
N ILE A 146 -25.63 15.70 -8.34
CA ILE A 146 -25.09 15.16 -9.61
C ILE A 146 -25.59 16.02 -10.78
N GLU A 147 -26.87 16.35 -10.83
CA GLU A 147 -27.46 17.25 -11.83
C GLU A 147 -26.84 18.65 -11.81
N LYS A 148 -26.61 19.24 -10.63
CA LYS A 148 -25.94 20.53 -10.52
C LYS A 148 -24.49 20.50 -11.00
N LEU A 149 -23.80 19.37 -10.82
CA LEU A 149 -22.42 19.17 -11.27
C LEU A 149 -22.34 18.82 -12.76
N SER A 150 -23.45 18.54 -13.47
CA SER A 150 -23.44 18.19 -14.89
C SER A 150 -22.85 19.30 -15.77
N SER A 151 -22.92 20.57 -15.35
CA SER A 151 -22.25 21.69 -16.03
C SER A 151 -20.71 21.60 -16.04
N LEU A 152 -20.14 20.73 -15.23
CA LEU A 152 -18.70 20.45 -15.17
C LEU A 152 -18.31 19.26 -16.06
N LYS A 153 -19.26 18.60 -16.72
CA LYS A 153 -19.02 17.41 -17.55
C LYS A 153 -17.93 17.66 -18.60
N ASN A 154 -17.04 16.69 -18.77
CA ASN A 154 -15.90 16.69 -19.70
C ASN A 154 -14.89 17.83 -19.46
N LYS A 155 -14.80 18.35 -18.25
CA LYS A 155 -13.82 19.36 -17.86
C LYS A 155 -12.82 18.81 -16.85
N ILE A 156 -11.61 19.31 -16.93
CA ILE A 156 -10.52 19.00 -16.01
C ILE A 156 -10.17 20.26 -15.24
N PHE A 157 -9.92 20.13 -13.95
CA PHE A 157 -9.63 21.23 -13.02
C PHE A 157 -8.39 20.92 -12.19
N SER A 158 -7.62 21.94 -11.85
CA SER A 158 -6.63 21.88 -10.77
C SER A 158 -7.30 21.78 -9.39
N ASP A 159 -6.51 21.47 -8.35
CA ASP A 159 -7.05 21.36 -6.99
C ASP A 159 -7.65 22.68 -6.50
N GLU A 160 -6.96 23.80 -6.74
CA GLU A 160 -7.44 25.12 -6.34
C GLU A 160 -8.71 25.55 -7.07
N GLU A 161 -8.76 25.36 -8.39
CA GLU A 161 -9.95 25.66 -9.18
C GLU A 161 -11.16 24.84 -8.77
N MET A 162 -10.94 23.54 -8.51
CA MET A 162 -12.02 22.64 -8.14
C MET A 162 -12.59 22.99 -6.78
N ARG A 163 -11.74 23.26 -5.79
CA ARG A 163 -12.20 23.68 -4.45
C ARG A 163 -13.00 24.96 -4.50
N ARG A 164 -12.53 25.97 -5.24
CA ARG A 164 -13.27 27.24 -5.45
C ARG A 164 -14.65 27.00 -6.09
N LYS A 165 -14.72 26.16 -7.13
CA LYS A 165 -16.00 25.82 -7.80
C LYS A 165 -16.96 25.10 -6.86
N LEU A 166 -16.48 24.14 -6.06
CA LEU A 166 -17.31 23.45 -5.10
C LEU A 166 -17.80 24.39 -3.97
N ASP A 167 -17.03 25.37 -3.57
CA ASP A 167 -17.45 26.35 -2.59
C ASP A 167 -18.59 27.24 -3.12
N CYS A 168 -18.56 27.59 -4.42
CA CYS A 168 -19.66 28.28 -5.09
C CYS A 168 -20.94 27.41 -5.24
N ILE A 169 -20.78 26.13 -5.59
CA ILE A 169 -21.92 25.21 -5.80
C ILE A 169 -22.56 24.83 -4.46
N PHE A 170 -21.75 24.64 -3.42
CA PHE A 170 -22.15 24.21 -2.07
C PHE A 170 -22.00 25.35 -1.08
N LEU A 171 -22.79 26.40 -1.22
CA LEU A 171 -22.67 27.66 -0.48
C LEU A 171 -22.59 27.55 1.05
N HIS A 172 -23.17 26.49 1.67
CA HIS A 172 -23.15 26.33 3.12
C HIS A 172 -22.94 24.85 3.51
N GLY A 173 -21.81 24.55 4.15
CA GLY A 173 -21.57 23.25 4.77
C GLY A 173 -21.29 22.11 3.77
N ARG A 174 -21.96 20.97 3.93
CA ARG A 174 -21.90 19.77 3.09
C ARG A 174 -20.49 19.21 2.86
N LYS A 175 -19.61 19.31 3.87
CA LYS A 175 -18.22 18.83 3.82
C LYS A 175 -18.10 17.39 3.29
N THR A 176 -19.02 16.51 3.75
CA THR A 176 -19.03 15.10 3.31
C THR A 176 -19.34 14.95 1.82
N THR A 177 -20.31 15.73 1.29
CA THR A 177 -20.66 15.67 -0.14
C THR A 177 -19.53 16.24 -1.00
N LYS A 178 -18.93 17.38 -0.60
CA LYS A 178 -17.74 17.95 -1.27
C LYS A 178 -16.62 16.93 -1.36
N LYS A 179 -16.31 16.26 -0.23
CA LYS A 179 -15.29 15.22 -0.19
C LYS A 179 -15.57 14.08 -1.18
N LYS A 180 -16.80 13.57 -1.23
CA LYS A 180 -17.19 12.51 -2.18
C LYS A 180 -17.04 12.93 -3.63
N VAL A 181 -17.38 14.18 -3.95
CA VAL A 181 -17.23 14.75 -5.30
C VAL A 181 -15.75 14.89 -5.67
N LEU A 182 -14.91 15.39 -4.74
CA LEU A 182 -13.46 15.46 -4.93
C LEU A 182 -12.85 14.07 -5.13
N GLU A 183 -13.20 13.10 -4.28
CA GLU A 183 -12.74 11.72 -4.43
C GLU A 183 -13.10 11.15 -5.81
N ALA A 184 -14.35 11.31 -6.27
CA ALA A 184 -14.81 10.81 -7.56
C ALA A 184 -14.07 11.46 -8.74
N GLY A 185 -13.95 12.79 -8.73
CA GLY A 185 -13.26 13.52 -9.80
C GLY A 185 -11.76 13.24 -9.84
N ALA A 186 -11.11 13.07 -8.68
CA ALA A 186 -9.69 12.75 -8.59
C ALA A 186 -9.40 11.31 -9.07
N ILE A 187 -10.23 10.35 -8.72
CA ILE A 187 -10.11 8.96 -9.21
C ILE A 187 -10.24 8.93 -10.73
N ALA A 188 -11.26 9.55 -11.28
CA ALA A 188 -11.48 9.59 -12.72
C ALA A 188 -10.33 10.30 -13.47
N ALA A 189 -9.76 11.35 -12.89
CA ALA A 189 -8.58 12.00 -13.46
C ALA A 189 -7.35 11.09 -13.40
N TYR A 190 -7.11 10.39 -12.29
CA TYR A 190 -6.01 9.45 -12.13
C TYR A 190 -6.10 8.31 -13.16
N HIS A 191 -7.27 7.74 -13.37
CA HIS A 191 -7.48 6.65 -14.33
C HIS A 191 -7.21 7.07 -15.78
N GLN A 192 -7.32 8.35 -16.14
CA GLN A 192 -7.01 8.86 -17.47
C GLN A 192 -5.54 9.21 -17.68
N MET A 193 -4.70 9.10 -16.65
CA MET A 193 -3.28 9.44 -16.78
C MET A 193 -2.54 8.42 -17.66
N THR A 194 -1.70 8.93 -18.58
CA THR A 194 -0.85 8.12 -19.46
C THR A 194 0.63 8.30 -19.17
N ASN A 195 0.97 9.31 -18.38
CA ASN A 195 2.37 9.69 -18.07
C ASN A 195 2.90 9.07 -16.77
N ILE A 196 2.07 8.28 -16.08
CA ILE A 196 2.43 7.48 -14.92
C ILE A 196 1.74 6.09 -15.02
N PRO A 197 2.26 5.07 -14.33
CA PRO A 197 1.57 3.76 -14.26
C PRO A 197 0.30 3.89 -13.44
N VAL A 198 -0.86 3.63 -14.06
CA VAL A 198 -2.14 3.56 -13.37
C VAL A 198 -2.34 2.16 -12.80
N VAL A 199 -2.64 2.05 -11.51
CA VAL A 199 -2.94 0.78 -10.86
C VAL A 199 -4.32 0.28 -11.32
N THR A 200 -4.33 -0.78 -12.10
CA THR A 200 -5.59 -1.37 -12.61
C THR A 200 -6.26 -2.30 -11.60
N THR A 201 -5.47 -3.02 -10.82
CA THR A 201 -5.98 -3.96 -9.81
C THR A 201 -5.30 -3.74 -8.47
N LEU A 202 -6.08 -3.57 -7.42
CA LEU A 202 -5.62 -3.36 -6.05
C LEU A 202 -6.11 -4.48 -5.14
N LEU A 203 -5.19 -5.19 -4.48
CA LEU A 203 -5.49 -6.18 -3.44
C LEU A 203 -5.31 -5.55 -2.06
N SER A 204 -6.34 -5.63 -1.22
CA SER A 204 -6.29 -5.11 0.15
C SER A 204 -7.17 -5.91 1.11
N ASP A 205 -7.25 -5.46 2.35
CA ASP A 205 -8.38 -5.77 3.21
C ASP A 205 -9.67 -5.03 2.76
N ASP A 206 -10.79 -5.23 3.46
CA ASP A 206 -12.07 -4.60 3.13
C ASP A 206 -12.22 -3.16 3.67
N ALA A 207 -11.12 -2.44 3.92
CA ALA A 207 -11.19 -1.08 4.42
C ALA A 207 -11.70 -0.11 3.33
N ARG A 208 -12.64 0.76 3.73
CA ARG A 208 -13.38 1.62 2.81
C ARG A 208 -12.52 2.55 1.96
N GLN A 209 -11.36 2.97 2.47
CA GLN A 209 -10.44 3.86 1.78
C GLN A 209 -9.79 3.22 0.55
N PHE A 210 -9.69 1.89 0.48
CA PHE A 210 -9.09 1.18 -0.66
C PHE A 210 -10.08 0.90 -1.79
N ARG A 211 -11.38 0.97 -1.48
CA ARG A 211 -12.43 0.70 -2.47
C ARG A 211 -12.49 1.80 -3.54
N GLN A 212 -12.66 1.44 -4.80
CA GLN A 212 -12.82 2.33 -5.96
C GLN A 212 -11.57 3.16 -6.33
N ILE A 213 -10.39 2.85 -5.78
CA ILE A 213 -9.12 3.50 -6.15
C ILE A 213 -8.62 2.98 -7.51
N ALA A 214 -8.79 1.69 -7.75
CA ALA A 214 -8.42 1.01 -8.99
C ALA A 214 -9.68 0.48 -9.67
N TYR A 215 -9.59 0.18 -10.97
CA TYR A 215 -10.71 -0.41 -11.73
C TYR A 215 -11.19 -1.73 -11.13
N HIS A 216 -10.24 -2.53 -10.62
CA HIS A 216 -10.52 -3.81 -9.98
C HIS A 216 -10.01 -3.80 -8.55
N HIS A 217 -10.88 -4.15 -7.62
CA HIS A 217 -10.54 -4.34 -6.23
C HIS A 217 -10.62 -5.83 -5.89
N ALA A 218 -9.53 -6.42 -5.43
CA ALA A 218 -9.46 -7.78 -4.91
C ALA A 218 -9.39 -7.76 -3.39
N LEU A 219 -10.08 -8.68 -2.73
CA LEU A 219 -10.11 -8.79 -1.27
C LEU A 219 -9.29 -9.97 -0.78
N CYS A 220 -8.64 -9.77 0.36
CA CYS A 220 -7.86 -10.78 1.04
C CYS A 220 -8.76 -11.83 1.71
N TRP A 221 -8.70 -13.08 1.26
CA TRP A 221 -9.42 -14.21 1.85
C TRP A 221 -9.06 -14.46 3.31
N ILE A 222 -7.81 -14.24 3.68
CA ILE A 222 -7.38 -14.42 5.08
C ILE A 222 -8.04 -13.39 6.00
N HIS A 223 -8.18 -12.14 5.55
CA HIS A 223 -8.90 -11.11 6.31
C HIS A 223 -10.39 -11.43 6.43
N ASP A 224 -11.02 -11.89 5.35
CA ASP A 224 -12.42 -12.32 5.39
C ASP A 224 -12.59 -13.50 6.35
N GLY A 225 -11.74 -14.53 6.27
CA GLY A 225 -11.76 -15.68 7.17
C GLY A 225 -11.52 -15.33 8.65
N ARG A 226 -10.67 -14.34 8.94
CA ARG A 226 -10.45 -13.84 10.31
C ARG A 226 -11.72 -13.26 10.93
N ASN A 227 -12.65 -12.74 10.13
CA ASN A 227 -13.91 -12.21 10.65
C ASN A 227 -14.83 -13.31 11.20
N TYR A 228 -14.81 -14.52 10.63
CA TYR A 228 -15.51 -15.67 11.20
C TYR A 228 -14.89 -16.10 12.54
N LYS A 229 -13.56 -16.06 12.67
CA LYS A 229 -12.86 -16.37 13.94
C LYS A 229 -13.15 -15.38 15.07
N LYS A 230 -13.69 -14.21 14.76
CA LYS A 230 -14.15 -13.23 15.77
C LYS A 230 -15.50 -13.56 16.36
N LEU A 231 -16.28 -14.44 15.71
CA LEU A 231 -17.53 -14.94 16.25
C LEU A 231 -17.23 -15.80 17.49
N ARG A 232 -17.97 -15.57 18.58
CA ARG A 232 -17.77 -16.26 19.86
C ARG A 232 -19.07 -16.98 20.24
N PRO A 233 -19.35 -18.14 19.64
CA PRO A 233 -20.56 -18.90 19.98
C PRO A 233 -20.52 -19.36 21.42
N VAL A 234 -21.56 -19.07 22.17
CA VAL A 234 -21.72 -19.52 23.58
C VAL A 234 -22.31 -20.91 23.63
N VAL A 235 -23.26 -21.21 22.74
CA VAL A 235 -23.98 -22.48 22.68
C VAL A 235 -23.15 -23.50 21.91
N PRO A 236 -22.97 -24.75 22.40
CA PRO A 236 -22.23 -25.82 21.71
C PRO A 236 -22.69 -26.03 20.26
N TYR A 237 -23.99 -26.09 20.02
CA TYR A 237 -24.56 -26.21 18.69
C TYR A 237 -24.07 -25.10 17.71
N HIS A 238 -24.01 -23.86 18.16
CA HIS A 238 -23.50 -22.75 17.31
C HIS A 238 -22.00 -22.88 17.03
N ARG A 239 -21.23 -23.45 17.96
CA ARG A 239 -19.81 -23.74 17.79
C ARG A 239 -19.60 -24.80 16.70
N GLU A 240 -20.35 -25.91 16.76
CA GLU A 240 -20.30 -26.95 15.73
C GLU A 240 -20.67 -26.42 14.36
N LYS A 241 -21.67 -25.54 14.26
CA LYS A 241 -22.04 -24.90 12.98
C LYS A 241 -20.92 -23.98 12.45
N LEU A 242 -20.26 -23.22 13.31
CA LEU A 242 -19.16 -22.36 12.93
C LEU A 242 -17.94 -23.18 12.46
N GLU A 243 -17.57 -24.23 13.20
CA GLU A 243 -16.45 -25.11 12.87
C GLU A 243 -16.70 -25.83 11.53
N ALA A 244 -17.84 -26.43 11.34
CA ALA A 244 -18.22 -27.12 10.10
C ALA A 244 -18.27 -26.14 8.88
N PHE A 245 -18.66 -24.88 9.10
CA PHE A 245 -18.61 -23.87 8.04
C PHE A 245 -17.19 -23.46 7.73
N LEU A 246 -16.33 -23.27 8.75
CA LEU A 246 -14.93 -22.89 8.57
C LEU A 246 -14.14 -23.97 7.83
N ASP A 247 -14.40 -25.25 8.08
CA ASP A 247 -13.75 -26.35 7.33
C ASP A 247 -14.06 -26.21 5.84
N ARG A 248 -15.34 -26.05 5.46
CA ARG A 248 -15.77 -25.86 4.09
C ARG A 248 -15.20 -24.56 3.46
N TYR A 249 -15.08 -23.50 4.26
CA TYR A 249 -14.49 -22.23 3.82
C TYR A 249 -13.01 -22.40 3.44
N TRP A 250 -12.24 -23.10 4.29
CA TRP A 250 -10.82 -23.31 4.03
C TRP A 250 -10.57 -24.37 2.95
N ASP A 251 -11.44 -25.35 2.79
CA ASP A 251 -11.41 -26.28 1.66
C ASP A 251 -11.60 -25.53 0.35
N PHE A 252 -12.58 -24.65 0.28
CA PHE A 252 -12.81 -23.79 -0.89
C PHE A 252 -11.63 -22.87 -1.17
N TYR A 253 -11.04 -22.26 -0.14
CA TYR A 253 -9.80 -21.49 -0.29
C TYR A 253 -8.67 -22.35 -0.85
N GLY A 254 -8.53 -23.60 -0.41
CA GLY A 254 -7.56 -24.56 -0.95
C GLY A 254 -7.78 -24.86 -2.43
N GLU A 255 -9.02 -24.93 -2.89
CA GLU A 255 -9.35 -25.07 -4.32
C GLU A 255 -8.95 -23.84 -5.14
N LEU A 256 -9.20 -22.64 -4.64
CA LEU A 256 -8.72 -21.41 -5.26
C LEU A 256 -7.18 -21.34 -5.34
N CYS A 257 -6.47 -21.86 -4.34
CA CYS A 257 -5.01 -21.97 -4.39
C CYS A 257 -4.55 -22.92 -5.50
N LYS A 258 -5.23 -24.05 -5.70
CA LYS A 258 -4.94 -25.00 -6.79
C LYS A 258 -5.26 -24.38 -8.16
N PHE A 259 -6.38 -23.69 -8.28
CA PHE A 259 -6.75 -22.98 -9.50
C PHE A 259 -5.70 -21.96 -9.94
N ARG A 260 -5.09 -21.21 -9.01
CA ARG A 260 -4.02 -20.26 -9.34
C ARG A 260 -2.79 -20.90 -9.96
N ILE A 261 -2.49 -22.16 -9.61
CA ILE A 261 -1.32 -22.89 -10.16
C ILE A 261 -1.61 -23.34 -11.60
N LYS A 262 -2.84 -23.75 -11.86
CA LYS A 262 -3.28 -24.22 -13.18
C LYS A 262 -4.67 -23.65 -13.47
N PRO A 263 -4.75 -22.42 -13.99
CA PRO A 263 -6.01 -21.78 -14.34
C PRO A 263 -6.70 -22.53 -15.49
N ASP A 264 -8.02 -22.67 -15.35
CA ASP A 264 -8.87 -23.32 -16.36
C ASP A 264 -10.27 -22.69 -16.32
N SER A 265 -10.84 -22.42 -17.49
CA SER A 265 -12.13 -21.69 -17.60
C SER A 265 -13.33 -22.48 -17.06
N GLU A 266 -13.36 -23.80 -17.24
CA GLU A 266 -14.43 -24.66 -16.73
C GLU A 266 -14.35 -24.75 -15.21
N VAL A 267 -13.13 -24.89 -14.67
CA VAL A 267 -12.87 -24.88 -13.22
C VAL A 267 -13.25 -23.51 -12.61
N ALA A 268 -12.98 -22.39 -13.30
CA ALA A 268 -13.38 -21.06 -12.84
C ALA A 268 -14.89 -20.93 -12.69
N GLU A 269 -15.67 -21.44 -13.68
CA GLU A 269 -17.13 -21.43 -13.61
C GLU A 269 -17.64 -22.31 -12.46
N GLN A 270 -17.11 -23.53 -12.31
CA GLN A 270 -17.44 -24.43 -11.21
C GLN A 270 -17.15 -23.80 -9.85
N LEU A 271 -16.00 -23.13 -9.69
CA LEU A 271 -15.66 -22.44 -8.44
C LEU A 271 -16.61 -21.27 -8.17
N SER A 272 -17.05 -20.54 -9.20
CA SER A 272 -18.04 -19.47 -9.04
C SER A 272 -19.39 -20.01 -8.56
N ILE A 273 -19.85 -21.15 -9.08
CA ILE A 273 -21.10 -21.81 -8.67
C ILE A 273 -20.93 -22.35 -7.22
N LYS A 274 -19.79 -22.98 -6.93
CA LYS A 274 -19.51 -23.51 -5.59
C LYS A 274 -19.45 -22.41 -4.52
N PHE A 275 -18.93 -21.22 -4.89
CA PHE A 275 -18.98 -20.03 -4.03
C PHE A 275 -20.44 -19.69 -3.67
N ASP A 276 -21.34 -19.60 -4.66
CA ASP A 276 -22.74 -19.27 -4.42
C ASP A 276 -23.42 -20.31 -3.52
N GLN A 277 -23.12 -21.59 -3.72
CA GLN A 277 -23.65 -22.67 -2.88
C GLN A 277 -23.16 -22.54 -1.44
N LEU A 278 -21.85 -22.35 -1.23
CA LEU A 278 -21.25 -22.24 0.08
C LEU A 278 -21.78 -21.02 0.85
N PHE A 279 -21.82 -19.86 0.22
CA PHE A 279 -22.22 -18.60 0.86
C PHE A 279 -23.74 -18.30 0.76
N SER A 280 -24.54 -19.28 0.33
CA SER A 280 -26.01 -19.30 0.50
C SER A 280 -26.47 -20.20 1.66
N THR A 281 -25.53 -20.86 2.35
CA THR A 281 -25.82 -21.74 3.49
C THR A 281 -26.52 -20.97 4.60
N LYS A 282 -27.59 -21.56 5.16
CA LYS A 282 -28.25 -21.13 6.39
C LYS A 282 -27.93 -22.12 7.50
N THR A 283 -27.32 -21.65 8.56
CA THR A 283 -26.83 -22.49 9.65
C THR A 283 -27.75 -22.52 10.85
N GLY A 284 -28.66 -21.54 10.96
CA GLY A 284 -29.49 -21.30 12.13
C GLY A 284 -28.74 -20.57 13.27
N TYR A 285 -27.50 -20.20 13.06
CA TYR A 285 -26.74 -19.29 13.92
C TYR A 285 -26.71 -17.90 13.27
N GLU A 286 -27.56 -16.97 13.71
CA GLU A 286 -27.80 -15.67 13.09
C GLU A 286 -26.52 -14.88 12.79
N GLN A 287 -25.61 -14.76 13.76
CA GLN A 287 -24.35 -14.02 13.56
C GLN A 287 -23.46 -14.66 12.48
N LEU A 288 -23.48 -15.99 12.36
CA LEU A 288 -22.77 -16.69 11.30
C LEU A 288 -23.46 -16.47 9.95
N ASP A 289 -24.78 -16.55 9.91
CA ASP A 289 -25.56 -16.33 8.69
C ASP A 289 -25.41 -14.90 8.16
N GLU A 290 -25.35 -13.89 9.03
CA GLU A 290 -25.04 -12.50 8.67
C GLU A 290 -23.62 -12.37 8.10
N ARG A 291 -22.63 -13.06 8.72
CA ARG A 291 -21.25 -13.02 8.22
C ARG A 291 -21.13 -13.70 6.86
N ILE A 292 -21.79 -14.82 6.64
CA ILE A 292 -21.88 -15.51 5.35
C ILE A 292 -22.47 -14.58 4.29
N ALA A 293 -23.57 -13.89 4.60
CA ALA A 293 -24.18 -12.94 3.69
C ALA A 293 -23.21 -11.81 3.28
N LYS A 294 -22.46 -11.23 4.23
CA LYS A 294 -21.45 -10.22 3.95
C LYS A 294 -20.31 -10.72 3.05
N THR A 295 -19.86 -11.97 3.22
CA THR A 295 -18.88 -12.57 2.33
C THR A 295 -19.47 -12.75 0.93
N LYS A 296 -20.72 -13.16 0.83
CA LYS A 296 -21.44 -13.30 -0.45
C LYS A 296 -21.54 -11.98 -1.22
N GLU A 297 -21.81 -10.86 -0.53
CA GLU A 297 -21.84 -9.52 -1.12
C GLU A 297 -20.50 -9.12 -1.78
N ASN A 298 -19.40 -9.65 -1.27
CA ASN A 298 -18.05 -9.39 -1.78
C ASN A 298 -17.58 -10.43 -2.82
N LYS A 299 -18.50 -11.20 -3.43
CA LYS A 299 -18.17 -12.27 -4.39
C LYS A 299 -17.22 -11.81 -5.49
N GLU A 300 -17.54 -10.72 -6.14
CA GLU A 300 -16.75 -10.22 -7.27
C GLU A 300 -15.31 -9.92 -6.86
N GLN A 301 -15.11 -9.30 -5.69
CA GLN A 301 -13.81 -8.92 -5.18
C GLN A 301 -13.01 -10.13 -4.67
N LEU A 302 -13.66 -11.09 -4.02
CA LEU A 302 -13.03 -12.31 -3.52
C LEU A 302 -12.67 -13.28 -4.65
N LEU A 303 -13.48 -13.34 -5.70
CA LEU A 303 -13.25 -14.19 -6.87
C LEU A 303 -12.50 -13.49 -8.01
N LYS A 304 -11.88 -12.34 -7.78
CA LYS A 304 -11.07 -11.66 -8.81
C LYS A 304 -9.94 -12.54 -9.34
N VAL A 305 -9.45 -13.47 -8.54
CA VAL A 305 -8.47 -14.49 -8.92
C VAL A 305 -8.92 -15.39 -10.08
N LEU A 306 -10.21 -15.58 -10.28
CA LEU A 306 -10.75 -16.37 -11.41
C LEU A 306 -10.57 -15.67 -12.77
N ILE A 307 -10.45 -14.35 -12.75
CA ILE A 307 -10.22 -13.52 -13.94
C ILE A 307 -8.73 -13.18 -14.08
N LEU A 308 -8.03 -12.98 -12.99
CA LEU A 308 -6.61 -12.61 -12.93
C LEU A 308 -5.88 -13.56 -11.96
N PRO A 309 -5.49 -14.76 -12.41
CA PRO A 309 -4.91 -15.81 -11.56
C PRO A 309 -3.59 -15.43 -10.86
N GLU A 310 -2.89 -14.41 -11.37
CA GLU A 310 -1.66 -13.88 -10.77
C GLU A 310 -1.91 -13.20 -9.43
N ILE A 311 -3.14 -12.75 -9.13
CA ILE A 311 -3.46 -12.08 -7.87
C ILE A 311 -3.32 -13.10 -6.72
N PRO A 312 -2.54 -12.78 -5.66
CA PRO A 312 -2.54 -13.60 -4.46
C PRO A 312 -3.92 -13.59 -3.77
N LEU A 313 -4.29 -14.70 -3.16
CA LEU A 313 -5.52 -14.78 -2.35
C LEU A 313 -5.39 -14.10 -0.98
N HIS A 314 -4.22 -13.57 -0.67
CA HIS A 314 -3.91 -12.96 0.62
C HIS A 314 -3.04 -11.70 0.47
N ASN A 315 -3.19 -10.77 1.39
CA ASN A 315 -2.43 -9.52 1.43
C ASN A 315 -1.15 -9.61 2.28
N ASN A 316 -0.57 -10.81 2.42
CA ASN A 316 0.57 -11.06 3.33
C ASN A 316 1.79 -10.21 2.99
N ALA A 317 2.05 -9.90 1.72
CA ALA A 317 3.22 -9.11 1.36
C ALA A 317 3.12 -7.68 1.92
N ALA A 318 1.94 -7.05 1.86
CA ALA A 318 1.71 -5.75 2.44
C ALA A 318 1.66 -5.81 3.98
N GLU A 319 1.03 -6.85 4.57
CA GLU A 319 1.04 -7.06 6.02
C GLU A 319 2.46 -7.23 6.59
N LEU A 320 3.34 -7.99 5.92
CA LEU A 320 4.73 -8.17 6.35
C LEU A 320 5.53 -6.88 6.22
N ALA A 321 5.28 -6.11 5.18
CA ALA A 321 5.89 -4.80 4.99
C ALA A 321 5.38 -3.80 6.06
N ALA A 322 4.09 -3.80 6.38
CA ALA A 322 3.51 -3.02 7.47
C ALA A 322 4.12 -3.41 8.83
N ARG A 323 4.31 -4.71 9.07
CA ARG A 323 4.96 -5.22 10.29
C ARG A 323 6.41 -4.75 10.42
N ALA A 324 7.15 -4.61 9.31
CA ALA A 324 8.50 -4.05 9.34
C ALA A 324 8.48 -2.58 9.84
N LYS A 325 7.50 -1.78 9.40
CA LYS A 325 7.29 -0.40 9.87
C LYS A 325 6.89 -0.36 11.34
N VAL A 326 6.01 -1.27 11.79
CA VAL A 326 5.63 -1.40 13.21
C VAL A 326 6.87 -1.66 14.07
N ARG A 327 7.70 -2.64 13.72
CA ARG A 327 8.94 -2.95 14.46
C ARG A 327 9.90 -1.76 14.51
N LYS A 328 10.03 -1.00 13.42
CA LYS A 328 10.83 0.23 13.39
C LYS A 328 10.27 1.27 14.35
N ARG A 329 8.95 1.46 14.36
CA ARG A 329 8.25 2.36 15.28
C ARG A 329 8.39 1.93 16.73
N ASP A 330 8.35 0.64 17.06
CA ASP A 330 8.48 0.14 18.43
C ASP A 330 9.83 0.51 19.04
N VAL A 331 10.88 0.67 18.21
CA VAL A 331 12.21 1.10 18.65
C VAL A 331 12.39 2.61 18.60
N SER A 332 11.96 3.25 17.51
CA SER A 332 12.22 4.68 17.27
C SER A 332 11.06 5.59 17.72
N LEU A 333 9.93 5.03 18.13
CA LEU A 333 8.68 5.65 18.59
C LEU A 333 8.03 6.57 17.53
N GLN A 334 8.73 7.58 17.07
CA GLN A 334 8.25 8.57 16.10
C GLN A 334 9.41 9.18 15.30
N THR A 335 9.07 9.90 14.25
CA THR A 335 9.94 10.88 13.60
C THR A 335 9.57 12.28 14.09
N ILE A 336 10.52 13.22 14.08
CA ILE A 336 10.31 14.58 14.62
C ILE A 336 10.12 15.59 13.48
N THR A 337 10.90 15.44 12.40
CA THR A 337 10.87 16.38 11.27
C THR A 337 10.31 15.73 10.02
N GLU A 338 9.91 16.56 9.06
CA GLU A 338 9.44 16.10 7.74
C GLU A 338 10.56 15.39 6.99
N GLU A 339 11.79 15.94 7.01
CA GLU A 339 12.95 15.31 6.39
C GLU A 339 13.27 13.95 7.02
N GLY A 340 13.21 13.86 8.36
CA GLY A 340 13.40 12.58 9.07
C GLY A 340 12.32 11.56 8.70
N THR A 341 11.09 12.00 8.50
CA THR A 341 9.98 11.13 8.05
C THR A 341 10.22 10.65 6.61
N LYS A 342 10.57 11.57 5.70
CA LYS A 342 10.89 11.25 4.30
C LYS A 342 12.10 10.30 4.20
N ALA A 343 13.15 10.55 4.99
CA ALA A 343 14.34 9.69 5.07
C ALA A 343 13.99 8.27 5.54
N ASN A 344 13.19 8.17 6.61
CA ASN A 344 12.73 6.88 7.12
C ASN A 344 11.97 6.08 6.05
N ASP A 345 11.00 6.70 5.38
CA ASP A 345 10.23 6.04 4.31
C ASP A 345 11.12 5.65 3.13
N THR A 346 12.13 6.45 2.81
CA THR A 346 13.09 6.19 1.74
C THR A 346 13.94 4.96 2.04
N PHE A 347 14.60 4.93 3.18
CA PHE A 347 15.44 3.78 3.54
C PHE A 347 14.62 2.51 3.78
N MET A 348 13.42 2.63 4.36
CA MET A 348 12.48 1.48 4.46
C MET A 348 12.15 0.92 3.09
N THR A 349 11.87 1.77 2.10
CA THR A 349 11.59 1.35 0.71
C THR A 349 12.78 0.61 0.11
N ILE A 350 13.98 1.20 0.15
CA ILE A 350 15.20 0.62 -0.42
C ILE A 350 15.50 -0.73 0.23
N ILE A 351 15.51 -0.79 1.56
CA ILE A 351 15.91 -1.99 2.30
C ILE A 351 14.90 -3.13 2.12
N GLN A 352 13.60 -2.86 2.21
CA GLN A 352 12.59 -3.89 2.03
C GLN A 352 12.52 -4.36 0.57
N THR A 353 12.78 -3.48 -0.38
CA THR A 353 12.89 -3.84 -1.80
C THR A 353 14.15 -4.68 -2.07
N ALA A 354 15.32 -4.26 -1.57
CA ALA A 354 16.56 -5.04 -1.67
C ALA A 354 16.36 -6.46 -1.11
N LYS A 355 15.71 -6.59 0.06
CA LYS A 355 15.36 -7.88 0.67
C LYS A 355 14.49 -8.75 -0.23
N LYS A 356 13.45 -8.17 -0.87
CA LYS A 356 12.58 -8.90 -1.81
C LYS A 356 13.34 -9.37 -3.05
N LEU A 357 14.29 -8.58 -3.51
CA LEU A 357 15.09 -8.89 -4.69
C LEU A 357 16.28 -9.83 -4.40
N GLY A 358 16.54 -10.16 -3.13
CA GLY A 358 17.70 -10.97 -2.73
C GLY A 358 19.02 -10.20 -2.76
N VAL A 359 18.98 -8.86 -2.68
CA VAL A 359 20.14 -7.98 -2.69
C VAL A 359 20.57 -7.67 -1.25
N SER A 360 21.89 -7.71 -0.99
CA SER A 360 22.43 -7.30 0.31
C SER A 360 22.24 -5.80 0.52
N ALA A 361 21.36 -5.43 1.46
CA ALA A 361 21.07 -4.04 1.76
C ALA A 361 22.33 -3.26 2.21
N TYR A 362 23.22 -3.89 2.99
CA TYR A 362 24.47 -3.26 3.42
C TYR A 362 25.38 -2.95 2.24
N GLN A 363 25.66 -3.94 1.39
CA GLN A 363 26.52 -3.75 0.21
C GLN A 363 25.93 -2.70 -0.73
N TYR A 364 24.61 -2.74 -0.93
CA TYR A 364 23.91 -1.78 -1.77
C TYR A 364 24.03 -0.34 -1.25
N ILE A 365 23.79 -0.13 0.05
CA ILE A 365 23.95 1.19 0.68
C ILE A 365 25.40 1.65 0.61
N CYS A 366 26.36 0.74 0.82
CA CYS A 366 27.78 1.05 0.76
C CYS A 366 28.20 1.50 -0.65
N ASP A 367 27.74 0.79 -1.67
CA ASP A 367 27.98 1.12 -3.07
C ASP A 367 27.46 2.54 -3.42
N ARG A 368 26.24 2.87 -2.98
CA ARG A 368 25.63 4.20 -3.21
C ARG A 368 26.30 5.30 -2.41
N VAL A 369 26.59 5.08 -1.12
CA VAL A 369 27.26 6.06 -0.25
C VAL A 369 28.69 6.33 -0.70
N SER A 370 29.36 5.32 -1.27
CA SER A 370 30.71 5.43 -1.83
C SER A 370 30.74 6.07 -3.22
N SER A 371 29.59 6.25 -3.85
CA SER A 371 29.46 6.71 -5.25
C SER A 371 30.20 5.82 -6.25
N ILE A 372 30.27 4.51 -5.97
CA ILE A 372 30.91 3.52 -6.85
C ILE A 372 29.98 3.11 -7.98
N PHE A 373 28.68 2.85 -7.68
CA PHE A 373 27.64 2.48 -8.64
C PHE A 373 27.95 1.22 -9.48
N GLU A 374 28.66 0.25 -8.90
CA GLU A 374 28.92 -1.04 -9.55
C GLU A 374 27.70 -1.96 -9.49
N MET A 375 26.86 -1.81 -8.46
CA MET A 375 25.62 -2.57 -8.35
C MET A 375 24.53 -1.95 -9.23
N PRO A 376 23.76 -2.74 -10.00
CA PRO A 376 22.60 -2.23 -10.73
C PRO A 376 21.59 -1.61 -9.77
N SER A 377 20.83 -0.61 -10.23
CA SER A 377 19.79 0.00 -9.40
C SER A 377 18.69 -1.02 -9.08
N LEU A 378 18.06 -0.87 -7.90
CA LEU A 378 16.94 -1.77 -7.54
C LEU A 378 15.79 -1.65 -8.56
N ALA A 379 15.58 -0.47 -9.13
CA ALA A 379 14.62 -0.24 -10.19
C ALA A 379 14.97 -1.04 -11.47
N GLN A 380 16.24 -1.10 -11.84
CA GLN A 380 16.71 -1.94 -12.95
C GLN A 380 16.48 -3.43 -12.66
N ILE A 381 16.84 -3.91 -11.47
CA ILE A 381 16.62 -5.31 -11.07
C ILE A 381 15.12 -5.67 -11.08
N ILE A 382 14.25 -4.75 -10.65
CA ILE A 382 12.79 -4.93 -10.73
C ILE A 382 12.37 -5.16 -12.18
N ARG A 383 12.81 -4.29 -13.10
CA ARG A 383 12.50 -4.38 -14.54
C ARG A 383 12.97 -5.69 -15.15
N GLU A 384 14.20 -6.09 -14.88
CA GLU A 384 14.78 -7.34 -15.38
C GLU A 384 14.02 -8.56 -14.88
N LYS A 385 13.73 -8.64 -13.56
CA LYS A 385 13.02 -9.78 -12.98
C LYS A 385 11.56 -9.85 -13.41
N SER A 386 10.89 -8.72 -13.60
CA SER A 386 9.48 -8.70 -14.02
C SER A 386 9.33 -9.10 -15.49
N SER A 387 10.29 -8.75 -16.37
CA SER A 387 10.27 -9.15 -17.79
C SER A 387 10.47 -10.66 -17.99
N VAL A 388 11.26 -11.31 -17.13
CA VAL A 388 11.49 -12.78 -17.18
C VAL A 388 10.26 -13.56 -16.70
N SER A 389 9.46 -13.00 -15.80
CA SER A 389 8.28 -13.68 -15.24
C SER A 389 7.03 -13.55 -16.12
N GLY A 390 7.07 -12.76 -17.18
CA GLY A 390 5.98 -12.55 -18.15
C GLY A 390 6.04 -13.43 -19.40
N ASN A 391 7.09 -14.27 -19.51
CA ASN A 391 7.24 -15.31 -20.53
C ASN A 391 6.99 -16.69 -19.88
#